data_88ed28c90716ae3f30e59752ca5e9640
#
_entry.id   88ed28c90716ae3f30e59752ca5e9640
#
_cell.length_a   1.000
_cell.length_b   1.000
_cell.length_c   1.000
_cell.angle_alpha   90.00
_cell.angle_beta   90.00
_cell.angle_gamma   90.00
#
_symmetry.space_group_name_H-M   'P 1'
#
loop_
_entity.id
_entity.type
_entity.pdbx_description
1 polymer ?
#
loop_
_entity_poly.entity_id
_entity_poly.type
_entity_poly.pdbx_seq_one_letter_code
_entity_poly.pdbx_strand_id
1 'polypeptide(L)'
;MFFAITFNNLRVSFLTMIFGIFFGLGTAYFILYNGIMVGVFQYFFIERGLFAESFLTIWVHGALEISAIVIAGTAGITLGRGLLFPGTYTRAQSFRIHGLRAVQIFLGIAPIIVLAGINESFLTRYTETPDIVRALLIILEFGFMLFYFVIYPARKAKKGFAVSRKSDEIPADKIPSINLRKIKTNGEIFADGFSALRLYSGPIMQVVLATTFVYVGIYFWQIMSFTEVFHQIQILRTA
;
A
#
# COMPACT_ATOMS: atom_id res chain seq x y z
N MET A 1 -22.13 -14.94 -5.57
CA MET A 1 -21.43 -14.20 -4.50
C MET A 1 -19.93 -14.42 -4.59
N PHE A 2 -19.40 -15.64 -4.43
CA PHE A 2 -17.96 -15.96 -4.50
C PHE A 2 -17.22 -15.33 -5.69
N PHE A 3 -17.67 -15.60 -6.93
CA PHE A 3 -17.00 -15.05 -8.13
C PHE A 3 -16.95 -13.53 -8.17
N ALA A 4 -18.03 -12.86 -7.73
CA ALA A 4 -18.07 -11.39 -7.73
C ALA A 4 -17.07 -10.81 -6.73
N ILE A 5 -17.00 -11.36 -5.54
CA ILE A 5 -16.08 -10.95 -4.46
C ILE A 5 -14.64 -11.19 -4.88
N THR A 6 -14.31 -12.42 -5.26
CA THR A 6 -12.96 -12.80 -5.68
C THR A 6 -12.47 -11.97 -6.86
N PHE A 7 -13.33 -11.78 -7.88
CA PHE A 7 -12.96 -10.97 -9.04
C PHE A 7 -12.75 -9.49 -8.68
N ASN A 8 -13.61 -8.94 -7.82
CA ASN A 8 -13.46 -7.55 -7.35
C ASN A 8 -12.13 -7.37 -6.61
N ASN A 9 -11.80 -8.25 -5.68
CA ASN A 9 -10.58 -8.14 -4.87
C ASN A 9 -9.31 -8.40 -5.69
N LEU A 10 -9.34 -9.34 -6.65
CA LEU A 10 -8.27 -9.51 -7.64
C LEU A 10 -8.10 -8.26 -8.49
N ARG A 11 -9.20 -7.66 -8.97
CA ARG A 11 -9.17 -6.43 -9.76
C ARG A 11 -8.58 -5.27 -8.96
N VAL A 12 -9.04 -5.04 -7.72
CA VAL A 12 -8.52 -3.96 -6.86
C VAL A 12 -7.04 -4.16 -6.58
N SER A 13 -6.63 -5.37 -6.21
CA SER A 13 -5.22 -5.71 -5.97
C SER A 13 -4.37 -5.54 -7.24
N PHE A 14 -4.87 -5.95 -8.39
CA PHE A 14 -4.19 -5.76 -9.68
C PHE A 14 -4.05 -4.28 -10.03
N LEU A 15 -5.11 -3.48 -9.86
CA LEU A 15 -5.06 -2.04 -10.08
C LEU A 15 -4.08 -1.37 -9.11
N THR A 16 -4.09 -1.75 -7.84
CA THR A 16 -3.13 -1.26 -6.84
C THR A 16 -1.69 -1.51 -7.27
N MET A 17 -1.40 -2.68 -7.84
CA MET A 17 -0.08 -3.02 -8.38
C MET A 17 0.23 -2.23 -9.65
N ILE A 18 -0.65 -2.25 -10.67
CA ILE A 18 -0.34 -1.68 -11.99
C ILE A 18 -0.20 -0.16 -11.95
N PHE A 19 -0.99 0.50 -11.09
CA PHE A 19 -0.90 1.95 -10.90
C PHE A 19 0.40 2.41 -10.20
N GLY A 20 1.19 1.48 -9.72
CA GLY A 20 2.59 1.72 -9.34
C GLY A 20 3.45 2.29 -10.45
N ILE A 21 3.07 2.10 -11.73
CA ILE A 21 3.73 2.69 -12.90
C ILE A 21 3.78 4.23 -12.83
N PHE A 22 2.80 4.85 -12.17
CA PHE A 22 2.81 6.28 -11.87
C PHE A 22 3.68 6.58 -10.64
N PHE A 23 4.92 6.10 -10.67
CA PHE A 23 5.95 6.35 -9.64
C PHE A 23 5.55 5.93 -8.22
N GLY A 24 4.64 4.99 -8.09
CA GLY A 24 4.08 4.53 -6.81
C GLY A 24 2.95 5.40 -6.26
N LEU A 25 2.72 6.61 -6.80
CA LEU A 25 1.65 7.51 -6.34
C LEU A 25 0.25 6.91 -6.56
N GLY A 26 0.04 6.26 -7.70
CA GLY A 26 -1.20 5.57 -7.98
C GLY A 26 -1.47 4.43 -6.99
N THR A 27 -0.45 3.67 -6.64
CA THR A 27 -0.54 2.64 -5.58
C THR A 27 -0.92 3.26 -4.23
N ALA A 28 -0.26 4.36 -3.84
CA ALA A 28 -0.57 5.07 -2.61
C ALA A 28 -2.04 5.53 -2.57
N TYR A 29 -2.53 6.06 -3.69
CA TYR A 29 -3.94 6.45 -3.83
C TYR A 29 -4.88 5.27 -3.57
N PHE A 30 -4.66 4.11 -4.21
CA PHE A 30 -5.52 2.94 -4.02
C PHE A 30 -5.48 2.40 -2.58
N ILE A 31 -4.29 2.38 -1.94
CA ILE A 31 -4.17 1.95 -0.55
C ILE A 31 -4.91 2.91 0.38
N LEU A 32 -4.71 4.23 0.21
CA LEU A 32 -5.39 5.25 1.01
C LEU A 32 -6.91 5.19 0.82
N TYR A 33 -7.37 5.07 -0.41
CA TYR A 33 -8.80 4.96 -0.71
C TYR A 33 -9.44 3.76 -0.01
N ASN A 34 -8.83 2.58 -0.10
CA ASN A 34 -9.32 1.38 0.60
C ASN A 34 -9.23 1.54 2.12
N GLY A 35 -8.15 2.12 2.65
CA GLY A 35 -8.00 2.36 4.08
C GLY A 35 -9.04 3.33 4.63
N ILE A 36 -9.31 4.43 3.92
CA ILE A 36 -10.35 5.40 4.29
C ILE A 36 -11.73 4.74 4.25
N MET A 37 -12.01 3.97 3.21
CA MET A 37 -13.30 3.26 3.09
C MET A 37 -13.54 2.33 4.29
N VAL A 38 -12.57 1.50 4.66
CA VAL A 38 -12.67 0.61 5.80
C VAL A 38 -12.78 1.40 7.10
N GLY A 39 -11.99 2.46 7.27
CA GLY A 39 -12.02 3.32 8.45
C GLY A 39 -13.36 4.02 8.65
N VAL A 40 -13.92 4.60 7.60
CA VAL A 40 -15.24 5.28 7.65
C VAL A 40 -16.33 4.26 7.97
N PHE A 41 -16.28 3.08 7.34
CA PHE A 41 -17.26 2.03 7.60
C PHE A 41 -17.19 1.54 9.04
N GLN A 42 -15.99 1.30 9.57
CA GLN A 42 -15.81 0.91 10.98
C GLN A 42 -16.28 2.01 11.94
N TYR A 43 -15.95 3.28 11.66
CA TYR A 43 -16.34 4.43 12.46
C TYR A 43 -17.86 4.58 12.54
N PHE A 44 -18.58 4.36 11.44
CA PHE A 44 -20.04 4.39 11.42
C PHE A 44 -20.68 3.44 12.45
N PHE A 45 -20.11 2.26 12.67
CA PHE A 45 -20.59 1.31 13.66
C PHE A 45 -20.13 1.65 15.09
N ILE A 46 -18.94 2.24 15.24
CA ILE A 46 -18.45 2.73 16.54
C ILE A 46 -19.42 3.77 17.11
N GLU A 47 -19.84 4.74 16.31
CA GLU A 47 -20.80 5.77 16.69
C GLU A 47 -22.16 5.21 17.16
N ARG A 48 -22.48 3.97 16.80
CA ARG A 48 -23.73 3.27 17.19
C ARG A 48 -23.53 2.30 18.33
N GLY A 49 -22.35 2.25 18.95
CA GLY A 49 -22.03 1.31 20.01
C GLY A 49 -21.87 -0.14 19.56
N LEU A 50 -21.75 -0.38 18.25
CA LEU A 50 -21.67 -1.72 17.63
C LEU A 50 -20.24 -2.10 17.24
N PHE A 51 -19.24 -1.64 18.00
CA PHE A 51 -17.82 -1.86 17.65
C PHE A 51 -17.49 -3.36 17.57
N ALA A 52 -17.79 -4.13 18.61
CA ALA A 52 -17.38 -5.54 18.69
C ALA A 52 -18.00 -6.37 17.56
N GLU A 53 -19.29 -6.23 17.33
CA GLU A 53 -20.03 -6.95 16.29
C GLU A 53 -19.53 -6.58 14.88
N SER A 54 -19.36 -5.28 14.65
CA SER A 54 -18.85 -4.79 13.36
C SER A 54 -17.40 -5.20 13.13
N PHE A 55 -16.56 -5.16 14.17
CA PHE A 55 -15.18 -5.58 14.08
C PHE A 55 -15.08 -7.05 13.68
N LEU A 56 -15.76 -7.93 14.39
CA LEU A 56 -15.76 -9.36 14.07
C LEU A 56 -16.32 -9.63 12.67
N THR A 57 -17.37 -8.92 12.28
CA THR A 57 -17.99 -9.11 10.96
C THR A 57 -17.08 -8.61 9.83
N ILE A 58 -16.48 -7.43 9.95
CA ILE A 58 -15.64 -6.83 8.90
C ILE A 58 -14.33 -7.60 8.78
N TRP A 59 -13.67 -7.91 9.90
CA TRP A 59 -12.32 -8.45 9.87
C TRP A 59 -12.25 -9.96 9.64
N VAL A 60 -13.33 -10.70 9.86
CA VAL A 60 -13.40 -12.12 9.46
C VAL A 60 -13.32 -12.29 7.93
N HIS A 61 -13.67 -11.26 7.18
CA HIS A 61 -13.51 -11.21 5.73
C HIS A 61 -12.28 -10.38 5.34
N GLY A 62 -12.12 -9.24 6.00
CA GLY A 62 -11.10 -8.26 5.68
C GLY A 62 -9.68 -8.67 6.03
N ALA A 63 -9.47 -9.60 6.97
CA ALA A 63 -8.12 -9.94 7.42
C ALA A 63 -7.22 -10.44 6.27
N LEU A 64 -7.69 -11.34 5.43
CA LEU A 64 -6.96 -11.80 4.25
C LEU A 64 -6.99 -10.79 3.11
N GLU A 65 -8.15 -10.20 2.82
CA GLU A 65 -8.35 -9.32 1.67
C GLU A 65 -7.57 -8.01 1.78
N ILE A 66 -7.71 -7.32 2.93
CA ILE A 66 -7.02 -6.06 3.18
C ILE A 66 -5.50 -6.30 3.22
N SER A 67 -5.08 -7.39 3.86
CA SER A 67 -3.66 -7.78 3.88
C SER A 67 -3.13 -8.05 2.47
N ALA A 68 -3.90 -8.71 1.60
CA ALA A 68 -3.53 -8.95 0.22
C ALA A 68 -3.42 -7.63 -0.58
N ILE A 69 -4.35 -6.67 -0.39
CA ILE A 69 -4.28 -5.34 -1.01
C ILE A 69 -3.01 -4.59 -0.55
N VAL A 70 -2.64 -4.66 0.72
CA VAL A 70 -1.40 -4.06 1.24
C VAL A 70 -0.16 -4.68 0.59
N ILE A 71 -0.15 -6.01 0.40
CA ILE A 71 0.95 -6.68 -0.28
C ILE A 71 0.96 -6.36 -1.78
N ALA A 72 -0.21 -6.24 -2.43
CA ALA A 72 -0.32 -5.71 -3.80
C ALA A 72 0.25 -4.29 -3.90
N GLY A 73 0.09 -3.48 -2.86
CA GLY A 73 0.74 -2.18 -2.72
C GLY A 73 2.27 -2.28 -2.73
N THR A 74 2.83 -3.26 -2.04
CA THR A 74 4.28 -3.53 -2.08
C THR A 74 4.75 -3.87 -3.51
N ALA A 75 3.94 -4.64 -4.25
CA ALA A 75 4.22 -4.92 -5.67
C ALA A 75 4.19 -3.64 -6.51
N GLY A 76 3.19 -2.77 -6.32
CA GLY A 76 3.08 -1.50 -7.03
C GLY A 76 4.22 -0.53 -6.70
N ILE A 77 4.61 -0.40 -5.43
CA ILE A 77 5.78 0.40 -5.02
C ILE A 77 7.06 -0.17 -5.65
N THR A 78 7.19 -1.50 -5.72
CA THR A 78 8.33 -2.15 -6.38
C THR A 78 8.38 -1.78 -7.85
N LEU A 79 7.25 -1.76 -8.55
CA LEU A 79 7.13 -1.35 -9.95
C LEU A 79 7.54 0.12 -10.12
N GLY A 80 6.98 1.03 -9.32
CA GLY A 80 7.29 2.45 -9.34
C GLY A 80 8.75 2.76 -9.03
N ARG A 81 9.33 2.04 -8.07
CA ARG A 81 10.75 2.14 -7.73
C ARG A 81 11.64 1.82 -8.92
N GLY A 82 11.28 0.82 -9.73
CA GLY A 82 12.04 0.46 -10.92
C GLY A 82 12.12 1.58 -11.96
N LEU A 83 11.12 2.45 -12.02
CA LEU A 83 11.10 3.61 -12.91
C LEU A 83 11.86 4.81 -12.34
N LEU A 84 11.66 5.10 -11.04
CA LEU A 84 12.28 6.23 -10.37
C LEU A 84 13.77 6.01 -10.09
N PHE A 85 14.11 4.81 -9.64
CA PHE A 85 15.45 4.48 -9.15
C PHE A 85 16.06 3.30 -9.91
N PRO A 86 16.37 3.46 -11.20
CA PRO A 86 16.86 2.36 -12.03
C PRO A 86 18.24 1.82 -11.60
N GLY A 87 18.92 2.51 -10.69
CA GLY A 87 20.26 2.11 -10.27
C GLY A 87 21.27 2.34 -11.39
N THR A 88 22.08 1.34 -11.65
CA THR A 88 23.06 1.30 -12.73
C THR A 88 22.47 0.72 -14.03
N TYR A 89 21.19 0.35 -14.04
CA TYR A 89 20.49 -0.17 -15.20
C TYR A 89 19.86 0.96 -16.03
N THR A 90 19.60 0.70 -17.31
CA THR A 90 18.71 1.55 -18.10
C THR A 90 17.29 1.49 -17.52
N ARG A 91 16.47 2.51 -17.79
CA ARG A 91 15.07 2.50 -17.29
C ARG A 91 14.27 1.30 -17.77
N ALA A 92 14.48 0.91 -19.03
CA ALA A 92 13.79 -0.26 -19.61
C ALA A 92 14.22 -1.56 -18.91
N GLN A 93 15.52 -1.74 -18.66
CA GLN A 93 16.03 -2.90 -17.92
C GLN A 93 15.51 -2.93 -16.48
N SER A 94 15.59 -1.79 -15.78
CA SER A 94 15.10 -1.67 -14.41
C SER A 94 13.59 -1.93 -14.33
N PHE A 95 12.80 -1.37 -15.24
CA PHE A 95 11.36 -1.60 -15.33
C PHE A 95 11.04 -3.08 -15.54
N ARG A 96 11.77 -3.75 -16.45
CA ARG A 96 11.59 -5.19 -16.68
C ARG A 96 11.88 -6.00 -15.41
N ILE A 97 12.98 -5.71 -14.73
CA ILE A 97 13.38 -6.43 -13.50
C ILE A 97 12.34 -6.23 -12.39
N HIS A 98 11.97 -4.98 -12.13
CA HIS A 98 11.03 -4.66 -11.06
C HIS A 98 9.60 -5.05 -11.42
N GLY A 99 9.23 -4.96 -12.70
CA GLY A 99 7.95 -5.43 -13.22
C GLY A 99 7.76 -6.93 -13.02
N LEU A 100 8.76 -7.74 -13.37
CA LEU A 100 8.72 -9.18 -13.11
C LEU A 100 8.57 -9.49 -11.61
N ARG A 101 9.28 -8.75 -10.75
CA ARG A 101 9.13 -8.89 -9.28
C ARG A 101 7.73 -8.53 -8.80
N ALA A 102 7.18 -7.43 -9.31
CA ALA A 102 5.83 -7.00 -8.98
C ALA A 102 4.79 -8.06 -9.38
N VAL A 103 4.92 -8.62 -10.58
CA VAL A 103 4.05 -9.70 -11.06
C VAL A 103 4.22 -10.96 -10.19
N GLN A 104 5.44 -11.32 -9.80
CA GLN A 104 5.69 -12.47 -8.90
C GLN A 104 5.01 -12.28 -7.54
N ILE A 105 5.09 -11.07 -6.96
CA ILE A 105 4.40 -10.75 -5.69
C ILE A 105 2.89 -10.89 -5.89
N PHE A 106 2.34 -10.33 -6.96
CA PHE A 106 0.90 -10.40 -7.26
C PHE A 106 0.43 -11.84 -7.46
N LEU A 107 1.16 -12.65 -8.22
CA LEU A 107 0.84 -14.08 -8.39
C LEU A 107 0.92 -14.85 -7.07
N GLY A 108 1.80 -14.43 -6.16
CA GLY A 108 1.89 -15.03 -4.82
C GLY A 108 0.68 -14.74 -3.93
N ILE A 109 0.02 -13.58 -4.09
CA ILE A 109 -1.19 -13.23 -3.32
C ILE A 109 -2.48 -13.66 -3.99
N ALA A 110 -2.50 -13.88 -5.30
CA ALA A 110 -3.71 -14.24 -6.04
C ALA A 110 -4.44 -15.49 -5.46
N PRO A 111 -3.76 -16.60 -5.11
CA PRO A 111 -4.40 -17.73 -4.46
C PRO A 111 -5.02 -17.38 -3.10
N ILE A 112 -4.39 -16.47 -2.35
CA ILE A 112 -4.88 -16.03 -1.05
C ILE A 112 -6.17 -15.24 -1.19
N ILE A 113 -6.26 -14.37 -2.21
CA ILE A 113 -7.50 -13.64 -2.52
C ILE A 113 -8.63 -14.61 -2.89
N VAL A 114 -8.31 -15.68 -3.61
CA VAL A 114 -9.30 -16.74 -3.92
C VAL A 114 -9.77 -17.43 -2.64
N LEU A 115 -8.85 -17.79 -1.75
CA LEU A 115 -9.19 -18.38 -0.44
C LEU A 115 -10.03 -17.43 0.42
N ALA A 116 -9.68 -16.14 0.44
CA ALA A 116 -10.46 -15.10 1.14
C ALA A 116 -11.89 -15.05 0.62
N GLY A 117 -12.09 -15.04 -0.69
CA GLY A 117 -13.41 -15.07 -1.32
C GLY A 117 -14.22 -16.34 -1.00
N ILE A 118 -13.56 -17.50 -0.85
CA ILE A 118 -14.20 -18.74 -0.39
C ILE A 118 -14.68 -18.56 1.05
N ASN A 119 -13.79 -18.09 1.95
CA ASN A 119 -14.11 -17.86 3.36
C ASN A 119 -15.28 -16.89 3.50
N GLU A 120 -15.25 -15.75 2.80
CA GLU A 120 -16.34 -14.78 2.85
C GLU A 120 -17.65 -15.38 2.36
N SER A 121 -17.65 -16.08 1.25
CA SER A 121 -18.86 -16.70 0.68
C SER A 121 -19.44 -17.79 1.58
N PHE A 122 -18.59 -18.46 2.36
CA PHE A 122 -19.01 -19.48 3.31
C PHE A 122 -19.58 -18.84 4.60
N LEU A 123 -18.81 -17.92 5.22
CA LEU A 123 -19.16 -17.33 6.50
C LEU A 123 -20.40 -16.42 6.43
N THR A 124 -20.63 -15.75 5.30
CA THR A 124 -21.87 -14.96 5.11
C THR A 124 -23.15 -15.79 5.06
N ARG A 125 -23.05 -17.10 4.83
CA ARG A 125 -24.20 -18.01 4.89
C ARG A 125 -24.52 -18.48 6.32
N TYR A 126 -23.51 -18.48 7.19
CA TYR A 126 -23.64 -18.97 8.57
C TYR A 126 -23.62 -17.80 9.55
N THR A 127 -24.72 -17.05 9.60
CA THR A 127 -24.86 -15.85 10.44
C THR A 127 -24.81 -16.15 11.94
N GLU A 128 -25.06 -17.39 12.34
CA GLU A 128 -25.06 -17.86 13.76
C GLU A 128 -23.68 -18.35 14.24
N THR A 129 -22.58 -18.04 13.47
CA THR A 129 -21.24 -18.45 13.90
C THR A 129 -20.87 -17.74 15.21
N PRO A 130 -20.48 -18.48 16.27
CA PRO A 130 -20.12 -17.89 17.57
C PRO A 130 -18.94 -16.89 17.41
N ASP A 131 -18.98 -15.79 18.17
CA ASP A 131 -17.98 -14.71 18.10
C ASP A 131 -16.56 -15.19 18.39
N ILE A 132 -16.41 -16.18 19.28
CA ILE A 132 -15.11 -16.79 19.58
C ILE A 132 -14.48 -17.47 18.35
N VAL A 133 -15.31 -18.11 17.51
CA VAL A 133 -14.84 -18.75 16.27
C VAL A 133 -14.42 -17.69 15.27
N ARG A 134 -15.19 -16.61 15.13
CA ARG A 134 -14.83 -15.46 14.27
C ARG A 134 -13.51 -14.83 14.73
N ALA A 135 -13.35 -14.58 16.03
CA ALA A 135 -12.12 -14.03 16.58
C ALA A 135 -10.90 -14.92 16.33
N LEU A 136 -11.05 -16.24 16.54
CA LEU A 136 -9.97 -17.21 16.27
C LEU A 136 -9.58 -17.25 14.79
N LEU A 137 -10.55 -17.18 13.88
CA LEU A 137 -10.28 -17.12 12.44
C LEU A 137 -9.50 -15.86 12.07
N ILE A 138 -9.90 -14.69 12.57
CA ILE A 138 -9.20 -13.41 12.35
C ILE A 138 -7.74 -13.51 12.81
N ILE A 139 -7.51 -14.05 14.03
CA ILE A 139 -6.17 -14.21 14.58
C ILE A 139 -5.32 -15.17 13.71
N LEU A 140 -5.92 -16.26 13.26
CA LEU A 140 -5.25 -17.25 12.41
C LEU A 140 -4.88 -16.65 11.06
N GLU A 141 -5.77 -15.91 10.42
CA GLU A 141 -5.57 -15.26 9.13
C GLU A 141 -4.49 -14.18 9.19
N PHE A 142 -4.57 -13.27 10.16
CA PHE A 142 -3.51 -12.28 10.38
C PHE A 142 -2.18 -12.93 10.76
N GLY A 143 -2.22 -13.95 11.62
CA GLY A 143 -1.04 -14.72 12.00
C GLY A 143 -0.37 -15.39 10.80
N PHE A 144 -1.17 -15.98 9.90
CA PHE A 144 -0.68 -16.56 8.65
C PHE A 144 -0.04 -15.49 7.74
N MET A 145 -0.74 -14.37 7.52
CA MET A 145 -0.23 -13.28 6.67
C MET A 145 1.08 -12.69 7.23
N LEU A 146 1.12 -12.41 8.52
CA LEU A 146 2.31 -11.90 9.18
C LEU A 146 3.48 -12.92 9.12
N PHE A 147 3.20 -14.19 9.40
CA PHE A 147 4.23 -15.21 9.35
C PHE A 147 4.78 -15.38 7.93
N TYR A 148 3.92 -15.58 6.94
CA TYR A 148 4.34 -15.95 5.60
C TYR A 148 4.98 -14.79 4.82
N PHE A 149 4.44 -13.56 4.96
CA PHE A 149 4.91 -12.41 4.19
C PHE A 149 5.93 -11.52 4.91
N VAL A 150 6.02 -11.61 6.23
CA VAL A 150 6.95 -10.76 7.01
C VAL A 150 8.02 -11.60 7.72
N ILE A 151 7.60 -12.52 8.61
CA ILE A 151 8.53 -13.24 9.47
C ILE A 151 9.37 -14.24 8.67
N TYR A 152 8.76 -15.04 7.83
CA TYR A 152 9.45 -16.08 7.05
C TYR A 152 10.47 -15.49 6.07
N PRO A 153 10.15 -14.48 5.23
CA PRO A 153 11.15 -13.84 4.38
C PRO A 153 12.27 -13.17 5.16
N ALA A 154 11.97 -12.50 6.28
CA ALA A 154 12.98 -11.88 7.13
C ALA A 154 13.95 -12.91 7.73
N ARG A 155 13.44 -14.06 8.20
CA ARG A 155 14.28 -15.17 8.69
C ARG A 155 15.14 -15.79 7.59
N LYS A 156 14.57 -15.94 6.39
CA LYS A 156 15.31 -16.46 5.23
C LYS A 156 16.40 -15.49 4.79
N ALA A 157 16.14 -14.21 4.77
CA ALA A 157 17.13 -13.18 4.42
C ALA A 157 18.33 -13.20 5.37
N LYS A 158 18.11 -13.39 6.68
CA LYS A 158 19.19 -13.52 7.68
C LYS A 158 20.06 -14.76 7.49
N LYS A 159 19.53 -15.83 6.91
CA LYS A 159 20.27 -17.08 6.65
C LYS A 159 21.08 -17.07 5.35
N GLY A 160 21.21 -15.91 4.70
CA GLY A 160 21.98 -15.80 3.46
C GLY A 160 21.28 -16.48 2.29
N PHE A 161 20.12 -15.98 1.93
CA PHE A 161 19.40 -16.46 0.75
C PHE A 161 20.16 -16.04 -0.51
N ALA A 162 20.98 -16.92 -1.06
CA ALA A 162 21.57 -16.76 -2.38
C ALA A 162 20.47 -16.97 -3.43
N VAL A 163 19.65 -15.96 -3.67
CA VAL A 163 18.83 -15.94 -4.88
C VAL A 163 19.79 -15.66 -6.02
N SER A 164 20.04 -16.66 -6.86
CA SER A 164 20.63 -16.45 -8.18
C SER A 164 19.72 -15.46 -8.92
N ARG A 165 20.11 -14.19 -8.92
CA ARG A 165 19.35 -13.14 -9.60
C ARG A 165 19.74 -13.18 -11.06
N LYS A 166 18.86 -13.64 -11.91
CA LYS A 166 18.96 -13.44 -13.38
C LYS A 166 19.27 -11.98 -13.77
N SER A 167 19.04 -11.05 -12.82
CA SER A 167 19.41 -9.63 -12.98
C SER A 167 20.91 -9.36 -12.95
N ASP A 168 21.72 -10.31 -12.40
CA ASP A 168 23.16 -10.17 -12.31
C ASP A 168 23.83 -10.42 -13.69
N GLU A 169 23.08 -11.04 -14.62
CA GLU A 169 23.51 -11.23 -16.02
C GLU A 169 23.32 -9.98 -16.89
N ILE A 170 22.60 -8.95 -16.40
CA ILE A 170 22.35 -7.72 -17.15
C ILE A 170 23.44 -6.72 -16.76
N PRO A 171 24.33 -6.33 -17.72
CA PRO A 171 25.38 -5.36 -17.41
C PRO A 171 24.75 -4.04 -16.99
N ALA A 172 25.27 -3.47 -15.92
CA ALA A 172 24.82 -2.20 -15.41
C ALA A 172 25.40 -1.05 -16.23
N ASP A 173 24.55 -0.08 -16.61
CA ASP A 173 25.01 1.15 -17.25
C ASP A 173 25.67 2.08 -16.23
N LYS A 174 26.65 2.87 -16.71
CA LYS A 174 27.24 3.93 -15.89
C LYS A 174 26.18 4.96 -15.50
N ILE A 175 26.22 5.40 -14.25
CA ILE A 175 25.34 6.49 -13.79
C ILE A 175 25.69 7.76 -14.59
N PRO A 176 24.76 8.33 -15.37
CA PRO A 176 25.03 9.54 -16.10
C PRO A 176 25.34 10.70 -15.14
N SER A 177 26.46 11.37 -15.32
CA SER A 177 26.76 12.59 -14.57
C SER A 177 25.97 13.76 -15.15
N ILE A 178 25.31 14.52 -14.28
CA ILE A 178 24.58 15.72 -14.70
C ILE A 178 25.59 16.84 -14.93
N ASN A 179 25.76 17.25 -16.19
CA ASN A 179 26.58 18.40 -16.54
C ASN A 179 25.70 19.63 -16.77
N LEU A 180 25.64 20.53 -15.78
CA LEU A 180 24.82 21.75 -15.84
C LEU A 180 25.38 22.84 -16.79
N ARG A 181 26.61 22.68 -17.24
CA ARG A 181 27.28 23.69 -18.11
C ARG A 181 27.17 23.37 -19.61
N LYS A 182 26.59 22.23 -19.98
CA LYS A 182 26.37 21.82 -21.35
C LYS A 182 25.01 22.29 -21.87
N ILE A 183 24.98 22.87 -23.08
CA ILE A 183 23.69 23.08 -23.77
C ILE A 183 23.14 21.72 -24.16
N LYS A 184 21.88 21.46 -23.78
CA LYS A 184 21.25 20.14 -23.86
C LYS A 184 19.99 20.17 -24.72
N THR A 185 19.70 19.06 -25.37
CA THR A 185 18.41 18.83 -26.02
C THR A 185 17.33 18.62 -25.00
N ASN A 186 16.04 18.78 -25.37
CA ASN A 186 14.91 18.55 -24.49
C ASN A 186 14.93 17.15 -23.87
N GLY A 187 15.34 16.13 -24.63
CA GLY A 187 15.47 14.76 -24.13
C GLY A 187 16.56 14.59 -23.07
N GLU A 188 17.71 15.28 -23.23
CA GLU A 188 18.79 15.28 -22.24
C GLU A 188 18.38 16.02 -20.96
N ILE A 189 17.67 17.16 -21.09
CA ILE A 189 17.12 17.89 -19.93
C ILE A 189 16.16 17.02 -19.13
N PHE A 190 15.27 16.33 -19.84
CA PHE A 190 14.32 15.41 -19.22
C PHE A 190 15.03 14.24 -18.51
N ALA A 191 16.04 13.64 -19.13
CA ALA A 191 16.86 12.59 -18.54
C ALA A 191 17.64 13.06 -17.30
N ASP A 192 18.17 14.28 -17.35
CA ASP A 192 18.86 14.91 -16.22
C ASP A 192 17.90 15.22 -15.06
N GLY A 193 16.68 15.66 -15.35
CA GLY A 193 15.65 15.87 -14.34
C GLY A 193 15.39 14.59 -13.51
N PHE A 194 15.29 13.44 -14.18
CA PHE A 194 15.16 12.17 -13.48
C PHE A 194 16.45 11.75 -12.74
N SER A 195 17.60 12.07 -13.27
CA SER A 195 18.87 11.80 -12.60
C SER A 195 19.03 12.67 -11.36
N ALA A 196 18.60 13.93 -11.42
CA ALA A 196 18.55 14.84 -10.27
C ALA A 196 17.57 14.35 -9.20
N LEU A 197 16.36 13.97 -9.60
CA LEU A 197 15.37 13.37 -8.68
C LEU A 197 15.95 12.14 -7.97
N ARG A 198 16.68 11.31 -8.69
CA ARG A 198 17.33 10.13 -8.11
C ARG A 198 18.42 10.49 -7.10
N LEU A 199 19.27 11.46 -7.42
CA LEU A 199 20.37 11.89 -6.53
C LEU A 199 19.85 12.58 -5.27
N TYR A 200 18.78 13.37 -5.41
CA TYR A 200 18.23 14.20 -4.34
C TYR A 200 16.90 13.71 -3.77
N SER A 201 16.44 12.51 -4.13
CA SER A 201 15.16 11.96 -3.64
C SER A 201 15.06 11.87 -2.12
N GLY A 202 16.14 11.50 -1.44
CA GLY A 202 16.17 11.43 0.02
C GLY A 202 15.88 12.80 0.67
N PRO A 203 16.70 13.84 0.41
CA PRO A 203 16.46 15.19 0.88
C PRO A 203 15.10 15.75 0.45
N ILE A 204 14.68 15.55 -0.80
CA ILE A 204 13.37 16.02 -1.29
C ILE A 204 12.24 15.37 -0.49
N MET A 205 12.30 14.05 -0.28
CA MET A 205 11.27 13.34 0.48
C MET A 205 11.22 13.81 1.93
N GLN A 206 12.36 14.05 2.56
CA GLN A 206 12.42 14.60 3.93
C GLN A 206 11.75 15.97 4.04
N VAL A 207 12.01 16.86 3.09
CA VAL A 207 11.37 18.19 3.04
C VAL A 207 9.86 18.05 2.81
N VAL A 208 9.44 17.21 1.87
CA VAL A 208 8.01 16.98 1.59
C VAL A 208 7.31 16.40 2.82
N LEU A 209 7.90 15.41 3.49
CA LEU A 209 7.31 14.83 4.70
C LEU A 209 7.24 15.84 5.85
N ALA A 210 8.31 16.62 6.07
CA ALA A 210 8.34 17.64 7.10
C ALA A 210 7.28 18.74 6.86
N THR A 211 7.18 19.25 5.62
CA THR A 211 6.18 20.26 5.25
C THR A 211 4.76 19.71 5.35
N THR A 212 4.54 18.46 4.91
CA THR A 212 3.23 17.80 5.06
C THR A 212 2.86 17.64 6.54
N PHE A 213 3.80 17.22 7.38
CA PHE A 213 3.57 17.07 8.81
C PHE A 213 3.21 18.40 9.48
N VAL A 214 3.94 19.47 9.16
CA VAL A 214 3.66 20.82 9.64
C VAL A 214 2.29 21.29 9.17
N TYR A 215 1.97 21.11 7.88
CA TYR A 215 0.68 21.49 7.30
C TYR A 215 -0.49 20.76 7.98
N VAL A 216 -0.36 19.45 8.14
CA VAL A 216 -1.37 18.62 8.81
C VAL A 216 -1.52 19.07 10.27
N GLY A 217 -0.42 19.35 10.98
CA GLY A 217 -0.44 19.85 12.35
C GLY A 217 -1.19 21.19 12.48
N ILE A 218 -0.92 22.14 11.58
CA ILE A 218 -1.62 23.44 11.54
C ILE A 218 -3.11 23.23 11.23
N TYR A 219 -3.43 22.35 10.28
CA TYR A 219 -4.81 22.05 9.91
C TYR A 219 -5.61 21.43 11.07
N PHE A 220 -5.03 20.47 11.78
CA PHE A 220 -5.63 19.90 12.99
C PHE A 220 -5.79 20.94 14.11
N TRP A 221 -4.79 21.80 14.31
CA TRP A 221 -4.88 22.90 15.28
C TRP A 221 -6.06 23.83 14.96
N GLN A 222 -6.23 24.20 13.69
CA GLN A 222 -7.35 25.05 13.27
C GLN A 222 -8.71 24.39 13.49
N ILE A 223 -8.84 23.09 13.19
CA ILE A 223 -10.10 22.36 13.39
C ILE A 223 -10.44 22.28 14.88
N MET A 224 -9.47 21.97 15.73
CA MET A 224 -9.70 21.90 17.18
C MET A 224 -10.12 23.27 17.75
N SER A 225 -9.47 24.36 17.35
CA SER A 225 -9.85 25.69 17.77
C SER A 225 -11.25 26.10 17.27
N PHE A 226 -11.64 25.69 16.07
CA PHE A 226 -13.00 25.94 15.56
C PHE A 226 -14.06 25.14 16.33
N THR A 227 -13.79 23.88 16.67
CA THR A 227 -14.74 23.04 17.44
C THR A 227 -14.95 23.59 18.85
N GLU A 228 -13.92 24.07 19.51
CA GLU A 228 -14.04 24.72 20.82
C GLU A 228 -14.87 26.02 20.76
N VAL A 229 -14.65 26.86 19.74
CA VAL A 229 -15.43 28.08 19.53
C VAL A 229 -16.90 27.76 19.24
N PHE A 230 -17.19 26.75 18.41
CA PHE A 230 -18.57 26.31 18.15
C PHE A 230 -19.25 25.75 19.40
N HIS A 231 -18.55 24.98 20.22
CA HIS A 231 -19.06 24.45 21.47
C HIS A 231 -19.41 25.56 22.47
N GLN A 232 -18.54 26.60 22.59
CA GLN A 232 -18.83 27.77 23.42
C GLN A 232 -20.05 28.58 22.92
N ILE A 233 -20.19 28.76 21.61
CA ILE A 233 -21.34 29.46 21.02
C ILE A 233 -22.64 28.69 21.25
N GLN A 234 -22.64 27.34 21.22
CA GLN A 234 -23.82 26.54 21.54
C GLN A 234 -24.23 26.66 23.01
N ILE A 235 -23.26 26.67 23.93
CA ILE A 235 -23.54 26.84 25.37
C ILE A 235 -24.17 28.21 25.65
N LEU A 236 -23.68 29.27 25.01
CA LEU A 236 -24.25 30.62 25.15
C LEU A 236 -25.64 30.79 24.52
N ARG A 237 -26.05 29.90 23.63
CA ARG A 237 -27.39 29.90 23.00
C ARG A 237 -28.42 29.12 23.81
N THR A 238 -27.98 28.29 24.75
CA THR A 238 -28.84 27.43 25.61
C THR A 238 -28.94 27.97 27.04
N ALA A 239 -28.23 29.03 27.39
CA ALA A 239 -28.32 29.80 28.63
C ALA A 239 -29.18 31.07 28.41
#